data_2da146a260457c1e8bc597e2cda767b0
#
_entry.id   2da146a260457c1e8bc597e2cda767b0
#
_cell.length_a   1.000
_cell.length_b   1.000
_cell.length_c   1.000
_cell.angle_alpha   90.00
_cell.angle_beta   90.00
_cell.angle_gamma   90.00
#
_symmetry.space_group_name_H-M   'P 1'
#
loop_
_entity.id
_entity.type
_entity.pdbx_description
1 polymer ?
#
loop_
_entity_poly.entity_id
_entity_poly.type
_entity_poly.pdbx_seq_one_letter_code
_entity_poly.pdbx_strand_id
1 'polypeptide(L)'
;MAAKNTKPVQGPGGRGPKGPRPKVENPGKLFMRLLAYIMKNYAVHCILVVICIFITVLASVQGTWFMQTLIDGYILPLMKQSDPDFSGLAHAILRVAVFYGIGAIAAYIYTRIMVNVSQGTLKHLRDDMFTHMEELPIRYFDTHSHGDIMSTYTNDIDTLRQMISQSMPQFLNSIITIVSVFVSMLLLNVPLTIVTLLMIGVTLFATKKIGALSAKYFIAQQKDIATVNGYIEEMMNGQKVVKVFTHEEESIENFNKLNDQLFHSADNANKFGNILMPVNAQIGNISYVLCAIVGGILALGGYGGFTLGKLASFLTYNKSFGQPINQLSMQLNNIVMALAGSERIFALLDEQPEVDDGY
;
A
#
# COMPACT_ATOMS: atom_id res chain seq x y z
N MET A 1 -7.57 16.46 -47.18
CA MET A 1 -7.27 15.12 -46.70
C MET A 1 -7.03 15.19 -45.19
N ALA A 2 -7.92 14.60 -44.40
CA ALA A 2 -7.90 14.73 -42.93
C ALA A 2 -6.82 13.83 -42.34
N ALA A 3 -5.96 14.40 -41.51
CA ALA A 3 -4.91 13.68 -40.77
C ALA A 3 -5.59 12.75 -39.75
N LYS A 4 -5.36 11.44 -39.89
CA LYS A 4 -5.75 10.40 -38.95
C LYS A 4 -4.93 10.55 -37.65
N ASN A 5 -5.61 10.85 -36.55
CA ASN A 5 -5.06 10.86 -35.19
C ASN A 5 -4.69 9.43 -34.79
N THR A 6 -3.45 9.01 -35.01
CA THR A 6 -2.92 7.73 -34.51
C THR A 6 -2.41 7.93 -33.10
N LYS A 7 -3.08 7.32 -32.11
CA LYS A 7 -2.59 7.21 -30.74
C LYS A 7 -1.27 6.43 -30.71
N PRO A 8 -0.28 6.82 -29.86
CA PRO A 8 1.00 6.14 -29.80
C PRO A 8 0.85 4.70 -29.30
N VAL A 9 1.52 3.77 -29.98
CA VAL A 9 1.61 2.36 -29.61
C VAL A 9 2.45 2.24 -28.33
N GLN A 10 1.85 1.76 -27.25
CA GLN A 10 2.57 1.41 -26.02
C GLN A 10 3.38 0.12 -26.23
N GLY A 11 4.69 0.20 -26.11
CA GLY A 11 5.58 -0.96 -26.11
C GLY A 11 5.42 -1.82 -24.84
N PRO A 12 5.72 -3.13 -24.86
CA PRO A 12 5.54 -4.02 -23.72
C PRO A 12 6.63 -3.77 -22.66
N GLY A 13 6.23 -3.39 -21.45
CA GLY A 13 7.06 -3.55 -20.25
C GLY A 13 7.63 -2.31 -19.58
N GLY A 14 6.92 -1.19 -19.54
CA GLY A 14 7.23 -0.10 -18.62
C GLY A 14 6.07 0.17 -17.69
N ARG A 15 6.28 0.11 -16.35
CA ARG A 15 5.36 0.75 -15.41
C ARG A 15 5.39 2.26 -15.69
N GLY A 16 4.51 2.71 -16.59
CA GLY A 16 4.34 4.12 -16.89
C GLY A 16 3.99 4.89 -15.63
N PRO A 17 4.37 6.20 -15.56
CA PRO A 17 4.04 7.04 -14.41
C PRO A 17 2.54 7.09 -14.25
N LYS A 18 2.11 6.98 -13.00
CA LYS A 18 0.70 7.08 -12.60
C LYS A 18 0.16 8.43 -13.10
N GLY A 19 -0.66 8.39 -14.16
CA GLY A 19 -1.46 9.52 -14.61
C GLY A 19 -2.32 10.08 -13.45
N PRO A 20 -3.03 11.20 -13.65
CA PRO A 20 -3.93 11.75 -12.64
C PRO A 20 -4.83 10.62 -12.14
N ARG A 21 -4.95 10.52 -10.79
CA ARG A 21 -5.75 9.46 -10.15
C ARG A 21 -7.12 9.39 -10.83
N PRO A 22 -7.57 8.21 -11.28
CA PRO A 22 -8.90 8.09 -11.86
C PRO A 22 -9.92 8.58 -10.82
N LYS A 23 -10.75 9.55 -11.22
CA LYS A 23 -11.82 10.05 -10.37
C LYS A 23 -12.96 9.03 -10.45
N VAL A 24 -13.11 8.24 -9.41
CA VAL A 24 -14.27 7.38 -9.20
C VAL A 24 -15.42 8.27 -8.74
N GLU A 25 -16.57 8.26 -9.43
CA GLU A 25 -17.70 9.15 -9.11
C GLU A 25 -18.25 8.91 -7.69
N ASN A 26 -18.38 7.64 -7.27
CA ASN A 26 -18.91 7.27 -5.95
C ASN A 26 -18.14 6.09 -5.35
N PRO A 27 -16.90 6.30 -4.81
CA PRO A 27 -16.05 5.19 -4.37
C PRO A 27 -16.68 4.36 -3.24
N GLY A 28 -17.43 4.97 -2.35
CA GLY A 28 -18.11 4.25 -1.25
C GLY A 28 -19.22 3.32 -1.74
N LYS A 29 -20.07 3.79 -2.68
CA LYS A 29 -21.14 2.98 -3.24
C LYS A 29 -20.59 1.79 -4.05
N LEU A 30 -19.54 2.04 -4.82
CA LEU A 30 -18.89 1.01 -5.62
C LEU A 30 -18.20 -0.03 -4.74
N PHE A 31 -17.52 0.41 -3.69
CA PHE A 31 -16.91 -0.48 -2.69
C PHE A 31 -17.96 -1.37 -2.02
N MET A 32 -19.10 -0.80 -1.61
CA MET A 32 -20.19 -1.56 -1.01
C MET A 32 -20.82 -2.56 -1.98
N ARG A 33 -20.95 -2.20 -3.25
CA ARG A 33 -21.44 -3.11 -4.30
C ARG A 33 -20.51 -4.31 -4.47
N LEU A 34 -19.20 -4.05 -4.54
CA LEU A 34 -18.20 -5.08 -4.65
C LEU A 34 -18.16 -5.97 -3.39
N LEU A 35 -18.23 -5.35 -2.21
CA LEU A 35 -18.29 -6.09 -0.96
C LEU A 35 -19.54 -6.98 -0.90
N ALA A 36 -20.70 -6.47 -1.31
CA ALA A 36 -21.94 -7.26 -1.39
C ALA A 36 -21.81 -8.43 -2.36
N TYR A 37 -21.15 -8.24 -3.51
CA TYR A 37 -20.88 -9.30 -4.46
C TYR A 37 -20.01 -10.42 -3.86
N ILE A 38 -18.95 -10.06 -3.13
CA ILE A 38 -18.09 -11.03 -2.44
C ILE A 38 -18.86 -11.74 -1.32
N MET A 39 -19.59 -10.97 -0.50
CA MET A 39 -20.32 -11.50 0.65
C MET A 39 -21.46 -12.44 0.26
N LYS A 40 -22.05 -12.29 -0.92
CA LYS A 40 -23.12 -13.18 -1.41
C LYS A 40 -22.71 -14.65 -1.40
N ASN A 41 -21.45 -14.94 -1.76
CA ASN A 41 -20.96 -16.31 -1.89
C ASN A 41 -19.95 -16.72 -0.81
N TYR A 42 -19.27 -15.75 -0.17
CA TYR A 42 -18.11 -16.00 0.71
C TYR A 42 -18.22 -15.34 2.09
N ALA A 43 -19.45 -15.03 2.58
CA ALA A 43 -19.65 -14.37 3.88
C ALA A 43 -18.94 -15.08 5.04
N VAL A 44 -19.11 -16.39 5.17
CA VAL A 44 -18.49 -17.18 6.25
C VAL A 44 -16.96 -17.13 6.17
N HIS A 45 -16.41 -17.22 4.96
CA HIS A 45 -14.96 -17.13 4.73
C HIS A 45 -14.41 -15.76 5.14
N CYS A 46 -15.11 -14.67 4.80
CA CYS A 46 -14.70 -13.31 5.17
C CYS A 46 -14.72 -13.11 6.70
N ILE A 47 -15.75 -13.61 7.39
CA ILE A 47 -15.82 -13.56 8.86
C ILE A 47 -14.65 -14.32 9.49
N LEU A 48 -14.36 -15.53 8.99
CA LEU A 48 -13.26 -16.35 9.47
C LEU A 48 -11.90 -15.67 9.24
N VAL A 49 -11.72 -14.98 8.13
CA VAL A 49 -10.53 -14.17 7.84
C VAL A 49 -10.34 -13.05 8.86
N VAL A 50 -11.41 -12.31 9.19
CA VAL A 50 -11.36 -11.24 10.20
C VAL A 50 -10.96 -11.80 11.56
N ILE A 51 -11.51 -12.93 11.97
CA ILE A 51 -11.17 -13.62 13.23
C ILE A 51 -9.69 -14.04 13.23
N CYS A 52 -9.21 -14.65 12.13
CA CYS A 52 -7.81 -15.06 12.01
C CYS A 52 -6.84 -13.87 12.03
N ILE A 53 -7.18 -12.75 11.39
CA ILE A 53 -6.39 -11.52 11.45
C ILE A 53 -6.33 -11.02 12.90
N PHE A 54 -7.45 -10.99 13.61
CA PHE A 54 -7.50 -10.58 15.01
C PHE A 54 -6.61 -11.45 15.89
N ILE A 55 -6.67 -12.78 15.73
CA ILE A 55 -5.79 -13.72 16.46
C ILE A 55 -4.32 -13.47 16.15
N THR A 56 -3.97 -13.23 14.88
CA THR A 56 -2.60 -12.94 14.45
C THR A 56 -2.07 -11.66 15.10
N VAL A 57 -2.86 -10.59 15.12
CA VAL A 57 -2.47 -9.33 15.74
C VAL A 57 -2.35 -9.48 17.25
N LEU A 58 -3.30 -10.14 17.92
CA LEU A 58 -3.20 -10.41 19.36
C LEU A 58 -1.96 -11.22 19.73
N ALA A 59 -1.61 -12.23 18.94
CA ALA A 59 -0.38 -13.02 19.16
C ALA A 59 0.88 -12.14 19.05
N SER A 60 0.92 -11.23 18.08
CA SER A 60 2.03 -10.28 17.90
C SER A 60 2.13 -9.28 19.07
N VAL A 61 1.01 -8.70 19.48
CA VAL A 61 0.94 -7.76 20.63
C VAL A 61 1.35 -8.46 21.91
N GLN A 62 0.85 -9.67 22.16
CA GLN A 62 1.19 -10.46 23.34
C GLN A 62 2.69 -10.78 23.41
N GLY A 63 3.33 -11.04 22.28
CA GLY A 63 4.78 -11.25 22.23
C GLY A 63 5.58 -10.04 22.67
N THR A 64 5.11 -8.82 22.34
CA THR A 64 5.75 -7.57 22.82
C THR A 64 5.48 -7.33 24.30
N TRP A 65 4.28 -7.62 24.81
CA TRP A 65 3.97 -7.57 26.25
C TRP A 65 4.84 -8.55 27.05
N PHE A 66 5.14 -9.72 26.46
CA PHE A 66 6.01 -10.71 27.09
C PHE A 66 7.40 -10.17 27.38
N MET A 67 7.91 -9.18 26.63
CA MET A 67 9.21 -8.55 26.91
C MET A 67 9.22 -7.92 28.31
N GLN A 68 8.12 -7.30 28.73
CA GLN A 68 7.98 -6.80 30.11
C GLN A 68 8.03 -7.95 31.12
N THR A 69 7.21 -8.99 30.90
CA THR A 69 7.16 -10.16 31.82
C THR A 69 8.50 -10.86 31.88
N LEU A 70 9.21 -10.97 30.76
CA LEU A 70 10.53 -11.59 30.67
C LEU A 70 11.56 -10.84 31.53
N ILE A 71 11.62 -9.51 31.41
CA ILE A 71 12.59 -8.69 32.12
C ILE A 71 12.24 -8.60 33.61
N ASP A 72 11.02 -8.14 33.92
CA ASP A 72 10.60 -7.83 35.28
C ASP A 72 10.29 -9.08 36.10
N GLY A 73 9.70 -10.12 35.47
CA GLY A 73 9.23 -11.33 36.15
C GLY A 73 10.28 -12.45 36.27
N TYR A 74 11.23 -12.49 35.33
CA TYR A 74 12.22 -13.59 35.28
C TYR A 74 13.66 -13.09 35.33
N ILE A 75 14.12 -12.22 34.46
CA ILE A 75 15.52 -11.83 34.37
C ILE A 75 15.97 -11.12 35.64
N LEU A 76 15.29 -10.05 36.05
CA LEU A 76 15.68 -9.28 37.24
C LEU A 76 15.62 -10.07 38.55
N PRO A 77 14.63 -10.95 38.81
CA PRO A 77 14.63 -11.82 39.96
C PRO A 77 15.74 -12.88 39.94
N LEU A 78 15.97 -13.52 38.78
CA LEU A 78 17.01 -14.55 38.61
C LEU A 78 18.44 -13.98 38.85
N MET A 79 18.68 -12.74 38.41
CA MET A 79 20.00 -12.07 38.65
C MET A 79 20.32 -11.84 40.14
N LYS A 80 19.30 -11.88 41.01
CA LYS A 80 19.49 -11.68 42.46
C LYS A 80 19.68 -13.00 43.23
N GLN A 81 19.55 -14.15 42.58
CA GLN A 81 19.65 -15.48 43.17
C GLN A 81 21.08 -16.02 43.01
N SER A 82 21.61 -16.68 44.04
CA SER A 82 22.92 -17.33 43.96
C SER A 82 22.88 -18.62 43.15
N ASP A 83 21.72 -19.28 43.07
CA ASP A 83 21.50 -20.51 42.29
C ASP A 83 20.18 -20.32 41.49
N PRO A 84 20.26 -19.79 40.24
CA PRO A 84 19.09 -19.46 39.48
C PRO A 84 18.39 -20.69 38.87
N ASP A 85 17.10 -20.90 39.18
CA ASP A 85 16.25 -21.89 38.54
C ASP A 85 15.61 -21.33 37.25
N PHE A 86 16.00 -21.88 36.12
CA PHE A 86 15.51 -21.47 34.78
C PHE A 86 14.21 -22.19 34.36
N SER A 87 13.65 -23.10 35.16
CA SER A 87 12.46 -23.88 34.80
C SER A 87 11.25 -22.99 34.54
N GLY A 88 11.01 -21.98 35.38
CA GLY A 88 9.96 -20.99 35.23
C GLY A 88 10.09 -20.15 33.93
N LEU A 89 11.31 -19.76 33.59
CA LEU A 89 11.63 -19.02 32.37
C LEU A 89 11.36 -19.89 31.13
N ALA A 90 11.77 -21.17 31.16
CA ALA A 90 11.54 -22.10 30.05
C ALA A 90 10.04 -22.29 29.76
N HIS A 91 9.22 -22.44 30.80
CA HIS A 91 7.75 -22.52 30.66
C HIS A 91 7.14 -21.24 30.08
N ALA A 92 7.63 -20.08 30.51
CA ALA A 92 7.16 -18.79 29.98
C ALA A 92 7.50 -18.60 28.49
N ILE A 93 8.72 -18.96 28.09
CA ILE A 93 9.16 -18.93 26.68
C ILE A 93 8.31 -19.91 25.84
N LEU A 94 8.08 -21.15 26.35
CA LEU A 94 7.24 -22.13 25.66
C LEU A 94 5.82 -21.61 25.45
N ARG A 95 5.23 -20.96 26.45
CA ARG A 95 3.90 -20.33 26.32
C ARG A 95 3.87 -19.33 25.19
N VAL A 96 4.85 -18.44 25.11
CA VAL A 96 4.91 -17.42 24.05
C VAL A 96 5.15 -18.03 22.68
N ALA A 97 5.99 -19.08 22.60
CA ALA A 97 6.20 -19.83 21.38
C ALA A 97 4.89 -20.45 20.86
N VAL A 98 4.04 -20.97 21.77
CA VAL A 98 2.69 -21.47 21.42
C VAL A 98 1.79 -20.34 20.89
N PHE A 99 1.80 -19.14 21.51
CA PHE A 99 1.04 -18.01 21.01
C PHE A 99 1.48 -17.58 19.61
N TYR A 100 2.80 -17.49 19.37
CA TYR A 100 3.32 -17.20 18.03
C TYR A 100 2.98 -18.31 17.03
N GLY A 101 3.02 -19.57 17.45
CA GLY A 101 2.59 -20.72 16.63
C GLY A 101 1.13 -20.61 16.21
N ILE A 102 0.22 -20.27 17.15
CA ILE A 102 -1.19 -20.01 16.86
C ILE A 102 -1.35 -18.83 15.88
N GLY A 103 -0.61 -17.73 16.12
CA GLY A 103 -0.60 -16.58 15.23
C GLY A 103 -0.14 -16.93 13.81
N ALA A 104 0.91 -17.72 13.67
CA ALA A 104 1.44 -18.17 12.38
C ALA A 104 0.44 -19.08 11.63
N ILE A 105 -0.20 -20.01 12.35
CA ILE A 105 -1.26 -20.88 11.79
C ILE A 105 -2.46 -20.02 11.35
N ALA A 106 -2.90 -19.07 12.16
CA ALA A 106 -3.98 -18.16 11.80
C ALA A 106 -3.64 -17.33 10.57
N ALA A 107 -2.38 -16.82 10.46
CA ALA A 107 -1.90 -16.11 9.31
C ALA A 107 -1.90 -16.96 8.03
N TYR A 108 -1.47 -18.20 8.11
CA TYR A 108 -1.53 -19.15 7.01
C TYR A 108 -2.97 -19.41 6.57
N ILE A 109 -3.87 -19.66 7.53
CA ILE A 109 -5.29 -19.97 7.28
C ILE A 109 -5.97 -18.80 6.56
N TYR A 110 -5.86 -17.54 7.08
CA TYR A 110 -6.52 -16.42 6.44
C TYR A 110 -5.96 -16.15 5.04
N THR A 111 -4.66 -16.28 4.86
CA THR A 111 -4.03 -16.11 3.54
C THR A 111 -4.56 -17.15 2.56
N ARG A 112 -4.66 -18.42 2.98
CA ARG A 112 -5.17 -19.50 2.14
C ARG A 112 -6.64 -19.30 1.78
N ILE A 113 -7.46 -18.88 2.74
CA ILE A 113 -8.87 -18.57 2.51
C ILE A 113 -9.00 -17.41 1.52
N MET A 114 -8.21 -16.33 1.67
CA MET A 114 -8.28 -15.18 0.77
C MET A 114 -7.90 -15.50 -0.66
N VAL A 115 -6.98 -16.44 -0.89
CA VAL A 115 -6.70 -16.95 -2.24
C VAL A 115 -7.95 -17.60 -2.82
N ASN A 116 -8.63 -18.46 -2.08
CA ASN A 116 -9.85 -19.15 -2.54
C ASN A 116 -10.99 -18.14 -2.80
N VAL A 117 -11.23 -17.21 -1.88
CA VAL A 117 -12.24 -16.13 -2.02
C VAL A 117 -11.94 -15.28 -3.26
N SER A 118 -10.70 -14.85 -3.42
CA SER A 118 -10.28 -14.02 -4.55
C SER A 118 -10.48 -14.75 -5.87
N GLN A 119 -9.92 -15.95 -6.02
CA GLN A 119 -10.01 -16.70 -7.28
C GLN A 119 -11.45 -17.10 -7.62
N GLY A 120 -12.23 -17.52 -6.61
CA GLY A 120 -13.63 -17.85 -6.81
C GLY A 120 -14.48 -16.65 -7.21
N THR A 121 -14.29 -15.48 -6.54
CA THR A 121 -14.96 -14.23 -6.91
C THR A 121 -14.63 -13.81 -8.34
N LEU A 122 -13.35 -13.89 -8.72
CA LEU A 122 -12.92 -13.52 -10.07
C LEU A 122 -13.41 -14.50 -11.15
N LYS A 123 -13.54 -15.78 -10.81
CA LYS A 123 -14.16 -16.75 -11.72
C LYS A 123 -15.60 -16.34 -11.99
N HIS A 124 -16.42 -16.17 -10.95
CA HIS A 124 -17.81 -15.76 -11.10
C HIS A 124 -17.94 -14.44 -11.85
N LEU A 125 -17.07 -13.47 -11.56
CA LEU A 125 -17.10 -12.17 -12.23
C LEU A 125 -16.79 -12.29 -13.73
N ARG A 126 -15.83 -13.14 -14.12
CA ARG A 126 -15.54 -13.40 -15.54
C ARG A 126 -16.69 -14.14 -16.24
N ASP A 127 -17.28 -15.11 -15.54
CA ASP A 127 -18.43 -15.86 -16.05
C ASP A 127 -19.60 -14.89 -16.28
N ASP A 128 -19.92 -14.02 -15.31
CA ASP A 128 -21.00 -13.02 -15.43
C ASP A 128 -20.70 -12.01 -16.55
N MET A 129 -19.47 -11.50 -16.61
CA MET A 129 -19.05 -10.55 -17.65
C MET A 129 -19.14 -11.16 -19.05
N PHE A 130 -18.70 -12.42 -19.21
CA PHE A 130 -18.73 -13.09 -20.51
C PHE A 130 -20.16 -13.38 -20.95
N THR A 131 -21.00 -13.91 -20.05
CA THR A 131 -22.39 -14.17 -20.33
C THR A 131 -23.12 -12.88 -20.75
N HIS A 132 -22.91 -11.81 -19.99
CA HIS A 132 -23.54 -10.51 -20.30
C HIS A 132 -23.00 -9.90 -21.61
N MET A 133 -21.71 -10.07 -21.90
CA MET A 133 -21.11 -9.59 -23.14
C MET A 133 -21.74 -10.25 -24.38
N GLU A 134 -22.08 -11.55 -24.32
CA GLU A 134 -22.77 -12.27 -25.43
C GLU A 134 -24.19 -11.77 -25.64
N GLU A 135 -24.81 -11.12 -24.65
CA GLU A 135 -26.16 -10.54 -24.72
C GLU A 135 -26.16 -9.08 -25.19
N LEU A 136 -24.98 -8.45 -25.41
CA LEU A 136 -24.90 -7.05 -25.79
C LEU A 136 -25.16 -6.83 -27.29
N PRO A 137 -25.79 -5.69 -27.64
CA PRO A 137 -26.04 -5.36 -29.03
C PRO A 137 -24.74 -5.09 -29.81
N ILE A 138 -24.72 -5.37 -31.11
CA ILE A 138 -23.56 -5.14 -32.01
C ILE A 138 -23.07 -3.70 -31.92
N ARG A 139 -23.95 -2.72 -31.73
CA ARG A 139 -23.63 -1.31 -31.53
C ARG A 139 -22.59 -1.09 -30.39
N TYR A 140 -22.63 -1.90 -29.35
CA TYR A 140 -21.66 -1.80 -28.24
C TYR A 140 -20.25 -2.06 -28.76
N PHE A 141 -20.05 -3.09 -29.56
CA PHE A 141 -18.74 -3.47 -30.11
C PHE A 141 -18.25 -2.49 -31.21
N ASP A 142 -19.17 -1.81 -31.90
CA ASP A 142 -18.81 -0.76 -32.85
C ASP A 142 -18.33 0.53 -32.16
N THR A 143 -18.82 0.81 -30.97
CA THR A 143 -18.51 2.04 -30.22
C THR A 143 -17.33 1.87 -29.22
N HIS A 144 -17.02 0.65 -28.81
CA HIS A 144 -15.94 0.33 -27.87
C HIS A 144 -14.80 -0.41 -28.58
N SER A 145 -13.56 -0.03 -28.28
CA SER A 145 -12.42 -0.73 -28.86
C SER A 145 -12.26 -2.13 -28.24
N HIS A 146 -11.95 -3.14 -29.05
CA HIS A 146 -11.65 -4.50 -28.57
C HIS A 146 -10.53 -4.49 -27.51
N GLY A 147 -9.57 -3.56 -27.64
CA GLY A 147 -8.47 -3.39 -26.69
C GLY A 147 -8.96 -2.91 -25.31
N ASP A 148 -9.95 -2.02 -25.26
CA ASP A 148 -10.51 -1.52 -24.00
C ASP A 148 -11.33 -2.63 -23.31
N ILE A 149 -12.14 -3.38 -24.05
CA ILE A 149 -12.90 -4.52 -23.54
C ILE A 149 -11.91 -5.57 -22.99
N MET A 150 -10.88 -5.94 -23.75
CA MET A 150 -9.88 -6.91 -23.34
C MET A 150 -9.07 -6.44 -22.12
N SER A 151 -8.80 -5.14 -22.00
CA SER A 151 -8.15 -4.55 -20.83
C SER A 151 -8.99 -4.73 -19.56
N THR A 152 -10.32 -4.67 -19.67
CA THR A 152 -11.23 -4.92 -18.54
C THR A 152 -11.15 -6.38 -18.07
N TYR A 153 -11.09 -7.35 -19.01
CA TYR A 153 -10.93 -8.77 -18.69
C TYR A 153 -9.55 -9.14 -18.12
N THR A 154 -8.52 -8.37 -18.42
CA THR A 154 -7.14 -8.67 -18.00
C THR A 154 -6.68 -7.78 -16.87
N ASN A 155 -6.45 -6.48 -17.15
CA ASN A 155 -5.82 -5.56 -16.21
C ASN A 155 -6.72 -5.22 -15.03
N ASP A 156 -8.02 -4.95 -15.28
CA ASP A 156 -8.96 -4.56 -14.22
C ASP A 156 -9.27 -5.75 -13.30
N ILE A 157 -9.46 -6.92 -13.87
CA ILE A 157 -9.62 -8.17 -13.11
C ILE A 157 -8.37 -8.47 -12.28
N ASP A 158 -7.15 -8.28 -12.81
CA ASP A 158 -5.93 -8.53 -12.03
C ASP A 158 -5.74 -7.52 -10.88
N THR A 159 -6.06 -6.26 -11.13
CA THR A 159 -6.06 -5.20 -10.10
C THR A 159 -7.06 -5.51 -8.99
N LEU A 160 -8.26 -6.01 -9.36
CA LEU A 160 -9.28 -6.45 -8.42
C LEU A 160 -8.83 -7.68 -7.62
N ARG A 161 -8.16 -8.64 -8.28
CA ARG A 161 -7.53 -9.78 -7.62
C ARG A 161 -6.56 -9.33 -6.53
N GLN A 162 -5.66 -8.41 -6.84
CA GLN A 162 -4.69 -7.88 -5.89
C GLN A 162 -5.37 -7.17 -4.71
N MET A 163 -6.43 -6.42 -4.98
CA MET A 163 -7.21 -5.76 -3.94
C MET A 163 -7.85 -6.78 -2.99
N ILE A 164 -8.55 -7.78 -3.51
CA ILE A 164 -9.28 -8.76 -2.69
C ILE A 164 -8.28 -9.64 -1.92
N SER A 165 -7.25 -10.20 -2.61
CA SER A 165 -6.35 -11.18 -1.98
C SER A 165 -5.32 -10.58 -1.02
N GLN A 166 -4.92 -9.32 -1.22
CA GLN A 166 -3.82 -8.71 -0.48
C GLN A 166 -4.23 -7.39 0.20
N SER A 167 -4.80 -6.44 -0.57
CA SER A 167 -5.00 -5.08 -0.04
C SER A 167 -6.06 -5.02 1.05
N MET A 168 -7.19 -5.70 0.90
CA MET A 168 -8.25 -5.71 1.93
C MET A 168 -7.81 -6.39 3.24
N PRO A 169 -7.23 -7.61 3.23
CA PRO A 169 -6.74 -8.22 4.45
C PRO A 169 -5.64 -7.41 5.13
N GLN A 170 -4.69 -6.87 4.36
CA GLN A 170 -3.60 -6.06 4.90
C GLN A 170 -4.07 -4.72 5.46
N PHE A 171 -5.09 -4.11 4.84
CA PHE A 171 -5.75 -2.90 5.34
C PHE A 171 -6.39 -3.15 6.72
N LEU A 172 -7.15 -4.23 6.86
CA LEU A 172 -7.76 -4.65 8.12
C LEU A 172 -6.69 -4.97 9.18
N ASN A 173 -5.67 -5.73 8.80
CA ASN A 173 -4.55 -6.05 9.68
C ASN A 173 -3.85 -4.78 10.20
N SER A 174 -3.59 -3.81 9.31
CA SER A 174 -2.95 -2.54 9.70
C SER A 174 -3.81 -1.74 10.67
N ILE A 175 -5.13 -1.64 10.46
CA ILE A 175 -6.04 -0.94 11.38
C ILE A 175 -6.05 -1.62 12.75
N ILE A 176 -6.25 -2.93 12.79
CA ILE A 176 -6.30 -3.68 14.06
C ILE A 176 -4.96 -3.57 14.79
N THR A 177 -3.82 -3.64 14.08
CA THR A 177 -2.49 -3.47 14.64
C THR A 177 -2.30 -2.06 15.23
N ILE A 178 -2.65 -1.01 14.49
CA ILE A 178 -2.54 0.38 14.95
C ILE A 178 -3.34 0.56 16.25
N VAL A 179 -4.60 0.11 16.27
CA VAL A 179 -5.47 0.24 17.44
C VAL A 179 -4.91 -0.56 18.62
N SER A 180 -4.51 -1.82 18.39
CA SER A 180 -4.00 -2.69 19.45
C SER A 180 -2.68 -2.19 20.04
N VAL A 181 -1.74 -1.73 19.20
CA VAL A 181 -0.46 -1.16 19.66
C VAL A 181 -0.71 0.16 20.39
N PHE A 182 -1.57 1.03 19.87
CA PHE A 182 -1.90 2.30 20.52
C PHE A 182 -2.50 2.09 21.92
N VAL A 183 -3.47 1.19 22.05
CA VAL A 183 -4.07 0.83 23.35
C VAL A 183 -3.00 0.25 24.29
N SER A 184 -2.12 -0.63 23.79
CA SER A 184 -1.03 -1.20 24.57
C SER A 184 -0.06 -0.13 25.07
N MET A 185 0.29 0.85 24.23
CA MET A 185 1.17 1.98 24.63
C MET A 185 0.53 2.85 25.71
N LEU A 186 -0.78 3.15 25.59
CA LEU A 186 -1.51 3.89 26.61
C LEU A 186 -1.54 3.17 27.96
N LEU A 187 -1.74 1.86 27.95
CA LEU A 187 -1.75 1.03 29.16
C LEU A 187 -0.35 0.93 29.81
N LEU A 188 0.72 0.98 29.02
CA LEU A 188 2.09 0.96 29.53
C LEU A 188 2.48 2.30 30.16
N ASN A 189 2.33 3.41 29.43
CA ASN A 189 2.69 4.75 29.92
C ASN A 189 2.11 5.85 29.03
N VAL A 190 1.21 6.67 29.59
CA VAL A 190 0.55 7.78 28.87
C VAL A 190 1.52 8.90 28.46
N PRO A 191 2.43 9.41 29.33
CA PRO A 191 3.40 10.43 28.94
C PRO A 191 4.26 10.03 27.73
N LEU A 192 4.79 8.81 27.70
CA LEU A 192 5.59 8.33 26.57
C LEU A 192 4.74 8.16 25.30
N THR A 193 3.48 7.77 25.43
CA THR A 193 2.55 7.70 24.30
C THR A 193 2.32 9.08 23.67
N ILE A 194 2.20 10.13 24.48
CA ILE A 194 2.09 11.50 23.96
C ILE A 194 3.36 11.90 23.19
N VAL A 195 4.54 11.59 23.71
CA VAL A 195 5.82 11.85 22.99
C VAL A 195 5.81 11.14 21.63
N THR A 196 5.42 9.87 21.60
CA THR A 196 5.34 9.11 20.34
C THR A 196 4.33 9.73 19.36
N LEU A 197 3.15 10.15 19.82
CA LEU A 197 2.15 10.79 18.97
C LEU A 197 2.64 12.11 18.38
N LEU A 198 3.35 12.93 19.17
CA LEU A 198 3.99 14.15 18.69
C LEU A 198 5.00 13.84 17.57
N MET A 199 5.83 12.82 17.75
CA MET A 199 6.81 12.42 16.73
C MET A 199 6.16 11.85 15.48
N ILE A 200 5.03 11.15 15.59
CA ILE A 200 4.22 10.73 14.44
C ILE A 200 3.67 11.95 13.70
N GLY A 201 3.20 12.98 14.42
CA GLY A 201 2.79 14.25 13.82
C GLY A 201 3.92 14.89 13.01
N VAL A 202 5.15 14.90 13.54
CA VAL A 202 6.35 15.38 12.84
C VAL A 202 6.61 14.55 11.57
N THR A 203 6.52 13.23 11.66
CA THR A 203 6.70 12.32 10.51
C THR A 203 5.66 12.60 9.42
N LEU A 204 4.38 12.73 9.78
CA LEU A 204 3.32 13.04 8.82
C LEU A 204 3.51 14.40 8.15
N PHE A 205 3.94 15.40 8.91
CA PHE A 205 4.25 16.74 8.39
C PHE A 205 5.43 16.71 7.41
N ALA A 206 6.53 16.04 7.77
CA ALA A 206 7.69 15.87 6.92
C ALA A 206 7.33 15.11 5.62
N THR A 207 6.59 14.00 5.75
CA THR A 207 6.12 13.20 4.62
C THR A 207 5.24 14.03 3.69
N LYS A 208 4.32 14.83 4.23
CA LYS A 208 3.46 15.72 3.42
C LYS A 208 4.27 16.77 2.66
N LYS A 209 5.24 17.43 3.31
CA LYS A 209 6.08 18.44 2.66
C LYS A 209 7.00 17.86 1.59
N ILE A 210 7.76 16.82 1.95
CA ILE A 210 8.72 16.20 1.02
C ILE A 210 7.97 15.52 -0.13
N GLY A 211 6.87 14.81 0.18
CA GLY A 211 6.03 14.16 -0.82
C GLY A 211 5.39 15.13 -1.81
N ALA A 212 4.95 16.32 -1.35
CA ALA A 212 4.42 17.35 -2.25
C ALA A 212 5.50 17.92 -3.20
N LEU A 213 6.73 18.15 -2.69
CA LEU A 213 7.86 18.56 -3.52
C LEU A 213 8.24 17.47 -4.53
N SER A 214 8.34 16.23 -4.08
CA SER A 214 8.60 15.07 -4.93
C SER A 214 7.56 14.97 -6.06
N ALA A 215 6.26 15.04 -5.74
CA ALA A 215 5.19 14.99 -6.73
C ALA A 215 5.28 16.12 -7.76
N LYS A 216 5.60 17.36 -7.32
CA LYS A 216 5.79 18.50 -8.22
C LYS A 216 6.88 18.24 -9.25
N TYR A 217 8.04 17.75 -8.79
CA TYR A 217 9.18 17.52 -9.68
C TYR A 217 8.99 16.28 -10.56
N PHE A 218 8.32 15.23 -10.08
CA PHE A 218 7.96 14.10 -10.92
C PHE A 218 7.01 14.49 -12.06
N ILE A 219 6.05 15.39 -11.81
CA ILE A 219 5.17 15.90 -12.87
C ILE A 219 5.97 16.72 -13.90
N ALA A 220 6.91 17.57 -13.44
CA ALA A 220 7.81 18.33 -14.31
C ALA A 220 8.67 17.38 -15.16
N GLN A 221 9.29 16.39 -14.55
CA GLN A 221 10.07 15.37 -15.23
C GLN A 221 9.28 14.66 -16.34
N GLN A 222 8.01 14.27 -16.05
CA GLN A 222 7.16 13.62 -17.04
C GLN A 222 6.84 14.53 -18.23
N LYS A 223 6.63 15.82 -17.98
CA LYS A 223 6.43 16.80 -19.04
C LYS A 223 7.70 16.95 -19.90
N ASP A 224 8.86 17.03 -19.27
CA ASP A 224 10.14 17.19 -19.98
C ASP A 224 10.51 15.93 -20.79
N ILE A 225 10.22 14.72 -20.25
CA ILE A 225 10.35 13.45 -21.01
C ILE A 225 9.46 13.50 -22.27
N ALA A 226 8.21 13.93 -22.14
CA ALA A 226 7.31 14.03 -23.29
C ALA A 226 7.84 15.03 -24.33
N THR A 227 8.41 16.16 -23.88
CA THR A 227 9.01 17.18 -24.75
C THR A 227 10.24 16.65 -25.50
N VAL A 228 11.16 15.96 -24.78
CA VAL A 228 12.34 15.35 -25.39
C VAL A 228 11.94 14.26 -26.40
N ASN A 229 11.01 13.39 -26.03
CA ASN A 229 10.53 12.34 -26.92
C ASN A 229 9.85 12.91 -28.17
N GLY A 230 9.03 13.96 -28.02
CA GLY A 230 8.40 14.64 -29.15
C GLY A 230 9.43 15.27 -30.09
N TYR A 231 10.48 15.90 -29.55
CA TYR A 231 11.56 16.45 -30.34
C TYR A 231 12.35 15.37 -31.09
N ILE A 232 12.65 14.24 -30.45
CA ILE A 232 13.31 13.09 -31.11
C ILE A 232 12.43 12.59 -32.26
N GLU A 233 11.12 12.40 -32.04
CA GLU A 233 10.18 11.93 -33.08
C GLU A 233 10.12 12.92 -34.24
N GLU A 234 10.07 14.24 -33.98
CA GLU A 234 10.09 15.30 -34.98
C GLU A 234 11.36 15.25 -35.81
N MET A 235 12.53 15.15 -35.16
CA MET A 235 13.84 15.08 -35.85
C MET A 235 13.99 13.80 -36.63
N MET A 236 13.49 12.65 -36.13
CA MET A 236 13.52 11.39 -36.91
C MET A 236 12.65 11.47 -38.18
N ASN A 237 11.45 12.07 -38.06
CA ASN A 237 10.55 12.23 -39.21
C ASN A 237 11.07 13.29 -40.20
N GLY A 238 11.69 14.37 -39.69
CA GLY A 238 12.27 15.47 -40.43
C GLY A 238 13.73 15.27 -40.88
N GLN A 239 14.37 14.11 -40.64
CA GLN A 239 15.79 13.88 -40.81
C GLN A 239 16.30 14.25 -42.24
N LYS A 240 15.50 14.00 -43.27
CA LYS A 240 15.85 14.39 -44.65
C LYS A 240 15.97 15.88 -44.81
N VAL A 241 15.09 16.66 -44.17
CA VAL A 241 15.09 18.12 -44.21
C VAL A 241 16.31 18.68 -43.48
N VAL A 242 16.57 18.17 -42.27
CA VAL A 242 17.73 18.53 -41.45
C VAL A 242 19.03 18.35 -42.26
N LYS A 243 19.16 17.21 -42.96
CA LYS A 243 20.35 16.87 -43.78
C LYS A 243 20.47 17.78 -45.02
N VAL A 244 19.37 18.05 -45.72
CA VAL A 244 19.40 18.88 -46.95
C VAL A 244 19.75 20.33 -46.63
N PHE A 245 19.31 20.85 -45.48
CA PHE A 245 19.58 22.21 -45.06
C PHE A 245 20.81 22.37 -44.15
N THR A 246 21.50 21.28 -43.82
CA THR A 246 22.71 21.26 -42.98
C THR A 246 22.46 21.86 -41.58
N HIS A 247 21.29 21.53 -40.97
CA HIS A 247 20.85 22.03 -39.67
C HIS A 247 21.13 21.04 -38.52
N GLU A 248 22.12 20.15 -38.66
CA GLU A 248 22.45 19.14 -37.65
C GLU A 248 22.95 19.76 -36.35
N GLU A 249 23.83 20.79 -36.43
CA GLU A 249 24.37 21.45 -35.24
C GLU A 249 23.28 22.16 -34.44
N GLU A 250 22.37 22.86 -35.13
CA GLU A 250 21.22 23.53 -34.48
C GLU A 250 20.30 22.52 -33.83
N SER A 251 20.03 21.38 -34.49
CA SER A 251 19.21 20.30 -33.94
C SER A 251 19.83 19.68 -32.68
N ILE A 252 21.17 19.48 -32.68
CA ILE A 252 21.91 18.97 -31.52
C ILE A 252 21.87 19.98 -30.38
N GLU A 253 22.06 21.28 -30.65
CA GLU A 253 22.01 22.31 -29.61
C GLU A 253 20.63 22.39 -28.95
N ASN A 254 19.56 22.32 -29.73
CA ASN A 254 18.21 22.33 -29.23
C ASN A 254 17.90 21.05 -28.41
N PHE A 255 18.35 19.89 -28.88
CA PHE A 255 18.24 18.64 -28.11
C PHE A 255 18.96 18.75 -26.76
N ASN A 256 20.19 19.28 -26.74
CA ASN A 256 20.94 19.42 -25.51
C ASN A 256 20.23 20.32 -24.52
N LYS A 257 19.65 21.45 -24.95
CA LYS A 257 18.84 22.33 -24.07
C LYS A 257 17.66 21.61 -23.44
N LEU A 258 16.92 20.82 -24.23
CA LEU A 258 15.79 20.06 -23.75
C LEU A 258 16.21 18.92 -22.80
N ASN A 259 17.33 18.27 -23.11
CA ASN A 259 17.89 17.18 -22.30
C ASN A 259 18.45 17.69 -20.97
N ASP A 260 19.08 18.88 -20.96
CA ASP A 260 19.54 19.53 -19.73
C ASP A 260 18.34 19.92 -18.83
N GLN A 261 17.26 20.41 -19.42
CA GLN A 261 16.03 20.69 -18.67
C GLN A 261 15.47 19.41 -18.06
N LEU A 262 15.40 18.31 -18.82
CA LEU A 262 14.99 17.00 -18.32
C LEU A 262 15.92 16.51 -17.19
N PHE A 263 17.25 16.67 -17.36
CA PHE A 263 18.21 16.31 -16.32
C PHE A 263 17.91 17.02 -15.00
N HIS A 264 17.71 18.34 -15.01
CA HIS A 264 17.41 19.12 -13.82
C HIS A 264 16.08 18.71 -13.16
N SER A 265 15.05 18.43 -13.96
CA SER A 265 13.76 17.97 -13.44
C SER A 265 13.86 16.56 -12.83
N ALA A 266 14.59 15.67 -13.49
CA ALA A 266 14.83 14.28 -13.05
C ALA A 266 15.70 14.23 -11.78
N ASP A 267 16.77 15.06 -11.72
CA ASP A 267 17.63 15.15 -10.53
C ASP A 267 16.81 15.58 -9.30
N ASN A 268 16.03 16.67 -9.42
CA ASN A 268 15.18 17.14 -8.33
C ASN A 268 14.09 16.11 -7.96
N ALA A 269 13.46 15.46 -8.94
CA ALA A 269 12.44 14.44 -8.67
C ALA A 269 13.02 13.28 -7.86
N ASN A 270 14.18 12.76 -8.28
CA ASN A 270 14.87 11.67 -7.60
C ASN A 270 15.42 12.09 -6.23
N LYS A 271 15.98 13.31 -6.11
CA LYS A 271 16.46 13.86 -4.85
C LYS A 271 15.37 13.88 -3.78
N PHE A 272 14.21 14.47 -4.07
CA PHE A 272 13.09 14.52 -3.12
C PHE A 272 12.38 13.19 -2.96
N GLY A 273 12.33 12.35 -4.01
CA GLY A 273 11.75 11.01 -3.94
C GLY A 273 12.55 10.08 -3.02
N ASN A 274 13.86 10.07 -3.18
CA ASN A 274 14.74 9.13 -2.46
C ASN A 274 15.03 9.56 -1.02
N ILE A 275 14.97 10.86 -0.68
CA ILE A 275 15.23 11.34 0.68
C ILE A 275 14.08 11.04 1.65
N LEU A 276 12.87 10.76 1.17
CA LEU A 276 11.68 10.57 1.99
C LEU A 276 11.82 9.39 2.97
N MET A 277 12.27 8.24 2.47
CA MET A 277 12.44 7.04 3.32
C MET A 277 13.54 7.23 4.39
N PRO A 278 14.75 7.70 4.07
CA PRO A 278 15.78 8.00 5.08
C PRO A 278 15.33 9.02 6.14
N VAL A 279 14.66 10.10 5.74
CA VAL A 279 14.17 11.11 6.69
C VAL A 279 13.15 10.51 7.64
N ASN A 280 12.17 9.75 7.15
CA ASN A 280 11.19 9.09 8.01
C ASN A 280 11.85 8.08 8.96
N ALA A 281 12.84 7.31 8.50
CA ALA A 281 13.59 6.39 9.32
C ALA A 281 14.35 7.12 10.47
N GLN A 282 14.99 8.25 10.17
CA GLN A 282 15.70 9.03 11.18
C GLN A 282 14.76 9.71 12.18
N ILE A 283 13.62 10.22 11.76
CA ILE A 283 12.59 10.73 12.69
C ILE A 283 12.12 9.60 13.62
N GLY A 284 11.93 8.38 13.11
CA GLY A 284 11.62 7.20 13.91
C GLY A 284 12.72 6.84 14.93
N ASN A 285 14.00 6.93 14.53
CA ASN A 285 15.13 6.72 15.43
C ASN A 285 15.21 7.81 16.51
N ILE A 286 14.95 9.08 16.17
CA ILE A 286 14.88 10.18 17.13
C ILE A 286 13.74 9.94 18.13
N SER A 287 12.56 9.53 17.65
CA SER A 287 11.44 9.15 18.52
C SER A 287 11.84 8.05 19.51
N TYR A 288 12.52 7.02 19.03
CA TYR A 288 13.01 5.92 19.87
C TYR A 288 13.98 6.42 20.95
N VAL A 289 14.97 7.25 20.58
CA VAL A 289 15.95 7.80 21.52
C VAL A 289 15.27 8.70 22.55
N LEU A 290 14.35 9.58 22.15
CA LEU A 290 13.60 10.43 23.09
C LEU A 290 12.79 9.58 24.08
N CYS A 291 12.09 8.56 23.58
CA CYS A 291 11.34 7.64 24.45
C CYS A 291 12.28 6.83 25.37
N ALA A 292 13.48 6.46 24.90
CA ALA A 292 14.47 5.76 25.73
C ALA A 292 15.00 6.66 26.86
N ILE A 293 15.31 7.93 26.57
CA ILE A 293 15.80 8.88 27.59
C ILE A 293 14.69 9.18 28.61
N VAL A 294 13.51 9.63 28.14
CA VAL A 294 12.40 9.97 29.03
C VAL A 294 11.93 8.74 29.81
N GLY A 295 11.77 7.60 29.15
CA GLY A 295 11.37 6.35 29.78
C GLY A 295 12.43 5.79 30.73
N GLY A 296 13.71 5.98 30.42
CA GLY A 296 14.82 5.64 31.32
C GLY A 296 14.79 6.45 32.63
N ILE A 297 14.55 7.76 32.53
CA ILE A 297 14.40 8.64 33.70
C ILE A 297 13.18 8.20 34.54
N LEU A 298 12.06 7.87 33.92
CA LEU A 298 10.86 7.40 34.62
C LEU A 298 11.08 6.03 35.28
N ALA A 299 11.77 5.11 34.62
CA ALA A 299 12.03 3.77 35.13
C ALA A 299 13.05 3.78 36.31
N LEU A 300 14.12 4.57 36.18
CA LEU A 300 15.14 4.69 37.25
C LEU A 300 14.63 5.51 38.45
N GLY A 301 13.75 6.52 38.17
CA GLY A 301 13.12 7.31 39.23
C GLY A 301 11.96 6.60 39.92
N GLY A 302 11.52 5.44 39.46
CA GLY A 302 10.39 4.68 40.04
C GLY A 302 9.04 5.37 39.89
N TYR A 303 8.91 6.38 39.03
CA TYR A 303 7.69 7.17 38.86
C TYR A 303 6.55 6.32 38.30
N GLY A 304 5.42 6.27 39.05
CA GLY A 304 4.20 5.60 38.61
C GLY A 304 4.33 4.07 38.40
N GLY A 305 5.34 3.41 39.04
CA GLY A 305 5.56 1.97 38.88
C GLY A 305 6.01 1.58 37.45
N PHE A 306 6.63 2.51 36.73
CA PHE A 306 7.21 2.23 35.41
C PHE A 306 8.55 1.50 35.57
N THR A 307 8.67 0.33 34.91
CA THR A 307 9.79 -0.60 35.09
C THR A 307 10.65 -0.67 33.81
N LEU A 308 11.85 -1.28 33.93
CA LEU A 308 12.72 -1.52 32.78
C LEU A 308 12.05 -2.43 31.73
N GLY A 309 11.29 -3.43 32.20
CA GLY A 309 10.53 -4.30 31.29
C GLY A 309 9.42 -3.56 30.54
N LYS A 310 8.69 -2.65 31.22
CA LYS A 310 7.71 -1.77 30.57
C LYS A 310 8.38 -0.85 29.53
N LEU A 311 9.56 -0.32 29.85
CA LEU A 311 10.34 0.50 28.93
C LEU A 311 10.72 -0.29 27.67
N ALA A 312 11.26 -1.51 27.82
CA ALA A 312 11.65 -2.35 26.70
C ALA A 312 10.46 -2.68 25.78
N SER A 313 9.30 -3.05 26.36
CA SER A 313 8.05 -3.26 25.61
C SER A 313 7.59 -2.01 24.89
N PHE A 314 7.62 -0.85 25.58
CA PHE A 314 7.22 0.43 25.00
C PHE A 314 8.10 0.82 23.80
N LEU A 315 9.42 0.68 23.93
CA LEU A 315 10.37 0.97 22.84
C LEU A 315 10.15 0.06 21.62
N THR A 316 9.80 -1.19 21.86
CA THR A 316 9.45 -2.14 20.79
C THR A 316 8.17 -1.71 20.07
N TYR A 317 7.13 -1.28 20.78
CA TYR A 317 5.91 -0.74 20.22
C TYR A 317 6.17 0.56 19.44
N ASN A 318 6.97 1.49 20.01
CA ASN A 318 7.33 2.74 19.34
C ASN A 318 7.98 2.47 17.98
N LYS A 319 8.92 1.54 17.91
CA LYS A 319 9.61 1.18 16.66
C LYS A 319 8.68 0.51 15.66
N SER A 320 7.73 -0.30 16.13
CA SER A 320 6.81 -1.06 15.28
C SER A 320 5.61 -0.23 14.80
N PHE A 321 5.31 0.92 15.41
CA PHE A 321 4.09 1.68 15.15
C PHE A 321 4.05 2.37 13.79
N GLY A 322 5.20 2.78 13.26
CA GLY A 322 5.28 3.51 11.99
C GLY A 322 4.98 2.66 10.74
N GLN A 323 5.31 1.38 10.78
CA GLN A 323 5.16 0.48 9.64
C GLN A 323 3.68 0.25 9.23
N PRO A 324 2.73 -0.05 10.14
CA PRO A 324 1.33 -0.20 9.80
C PRO A 324 0.69 1.06 9.21
N ILE A 325 1.12 2.26 9.63
CA ILE A 325 0.63 3.53 9.09
C ILE A 325 1.02 3.68 7.62
N ASN A 326 2.28 3.38 7.29
CA ASN A 326 2.74 3.41 5.90
C ASN A 326 2.03 2.37 5.03
N GLN A 327 1.83 1.16 5.55
CA GLN A 327 1.09 0.11 4.87
C GLN A 327 -0.37 0.51 4.62
N LEU A 328 -1.03 1.11 5.61
CA LEU A 328 -2.42 1.59 5.47
C LEU A 328 -2.54 2.56 4.29
N SER A 329 -1.64 3.55 4.19
CA SER A 329 -1.62 4.51 3.08
C SER A 329 -1.41 3.84 1.72
N MET A 330 -0.53 2.84 1.65
CA MET A 330 -0.26 2.09 0.43
C MET A 330 -1.47 1.23 0.02
N GLN A 331 -2.12 0.56 0.98
CA GLN A 331 -3.30 -0.26 0.70
C GLN A 331 -4.51 0.59 0.27
N LEU A 332 -4.71 1.77 0.87
CA LEU A 332 -5.74 2.72 0.42
C LEU A 332 -5.55 3.10 -1.05
N ASN A 333 -4.32 3.37 -1.46
CA ASN A 333 -4.04 3.69 -2.86
C ASN A 333 -4.35 2.50 -3.80
N ASN A 334 -3.99 1.27 -3.40
CA ASN A 334 -4.30 0.08 -4.17
C ASN A 334 -5.82 -0.17 -4.27
N ILE A 335 -6.56 0.05 -3.18
CA ILE A 335 -8.02 -0.05 -3.16
C ILE A 335 -8.63 0.97 -4.12
N VAL A 336 -8.19 2.23 -4.10
CA VAL A 336 -8.69 3.26 -5.03
C VAL A 336 -8.44 2.90 -6.49
N MET A 337 -7.26 2.35 -6.80
CA MET A 337 -6.94 1.87 -8.15
C MET A 337 -7.84 0.71 -8.59
N ALA A 338 -8.09 -0.23 -7.69
CA ALA A 338 -8.97 -1.36 -7.97
C ALA A 338 -10.44 -0.95 -8.11
N LEU A 339 -10.89 0.04 -7.36
CA LEU A 339 -12.24 0.60 -7.52
C LEU A 339 -12.42 1.25 -8.90
N ALA A 340 -11.42 1.93 -9.43
CA ALA A 340 -11.49 2.47 -10.78
C ALA A 340 -11.60 1.37 -11.87
N GLY A 341 -10.92 0.23 -11.68
CA GLY A 341 -11.11 -0.96 -12.52
C GLY A 341 -12.50 -1.59 -12.34
N SER A 342 -12.98 -1.67 -11.09
CA SER A 342 -14.30 -2.19 -10.77
C SER A 342 -15.43 -1.35 -11.39
N GLU A 343 -15.26 -0.03 -11.52
CA GLU A 343 -16.21 0.86 -12.17
C GLU A 343 -16.43 0.47 -13.63
N ARG A 344 -15.34 0.17 -14.37
CA ARG A 344 -15.43 -0.30 -15.76
C ARG A 344 -16.04 -1.68 -15.86
N ILE A 345 -15.72 -2.59 -14.94
CA ILE A 345 -16.32 -3.93 -14.88
C ILE A 345 -17.83 -3.83 -14.65
N PHE A 346 -18.24 -3.03 -13.67
CA PHE A 346 -19.69 -2.86 -13.40
C PHE A 346 -20.40 -2.05 -14.46
N ALA A 347 -19.73 -1.12 -15.17
CA ALA A 347 -20.29 -0.43 -16.30
C ALA A 347 -20.62 -1.41 -17.44
N LEU A 348 -19.71 -2.37 -17.72
CA LEU A 348 -19.99 -3.45 -18.67
C LEU A 348 -21.21 -4.29 -18.26
N LEU A 349 -21.28 -4.67 -16.97
CA LEU A 349 -22.39 -5.49 -16.43
C LEU A 349 -23.73 -4.74 -16.32
N ASP A 350 -23.71 -3.41 -16.32
CA ASP A 350 -24.91 -2.57 -16.23
C ASP A 350 -25.38 -2.09 -17.62
N GLU A 351 -24.64 -2.39 -18.70
CA GLU A 351 -25.04 -2.08 -20.08
C GLU A 351 -26.33 -2.85 -20.43
N GLN A 352 -27.19 -2.24 -21.24
CA GLN A 352 -28.46 -2.87 -21.56
C GLN A 352 -28.25 -4.00 -22.58
N PRO A 353 -28.73 -5.22 -22.30
CA PRO A 353 -28.68 -6.31 -23.24
C PRO A 353 -29.53 -6.02 -24.47
N GLU A 354 -29.27 -6.72 -25.58
CA GLU A 354 -30.08 -6.65 -26.76
C GLU A 354 -31.51 -7.15 -26.46
N VAL A 355 -32.51 -6.35 -26.87
CA VAL A 355 -33.92 -6.75 -26.73
C VAL A 355 -34.28 -7.56 -27.96
N ASP A 356 -34.51 -8.86 -27.78
CA ASP A 356 -35.07 -9.70 -28.84
C ASP A 356 -36.60 -9.53 -28.84
N ASP A 357 -37.09 -8.58 -29.64
CA ASP A 357 -38.54 -8.34 -29.80
C ASP A 357 -39.23 -9.42 -30.66
N GLY A 358 -38.48 -10.45 -31.07
CA GLY A 358 -38.96 -11.62 -31.84
C GLY A 358 -39.77 -11.25 -33.05
N TYR A 359 -39.48 -11.84 -34.18
CA TYR A 359 -40.40 -11.80 -35.33
C TYR A 359 -41.52 -12.82 -35.17
#